data_989fe062e321fd817de458ea7854bfb4
#
_entry.id   989fe062e321fd817de458ea7854bfb4
#
_cell.length_a   1.000
_cell.length_b   1.000
_cell.length_c   1.000
_cell.angle_alpha   90.00
_cell.angle_beta   90.00
_cell.angle_gamma   90.00
#
_symmetry.space_group_name_H-M   'P 1'
#
loop_
_entity.id
_entity.type
_entity.pdbx_description
1 polymer ?
#
loop_
_entity_poly.entity_id
_entity_poly.type
_entity_poly.pdbx_seq_one_letter_code
_entity_poly.pdbx_strand_id
1 'polypeptide(L)'
;MMQRLAWLALAGMLVIAPAMAQTTFSPREESPAEFAEGAGRDEAFYACTACHGFKLVAQQGMTRAQWEDSISLMIRRHNMPPLDDKDRETVLNYLEAAYPPRAPAGRGGWVNPFAK
;
A
#
# COMPACT_ATOMS: atom_id res chain seq x y z
N MET A 1 10.84 -6.78 -66.90
CA MET A 1 10.82 -7.91 -65.93
C MET A 1 11.72 -7.65 -64.71
N MET A 2 12.75 -6.84 -64.79
CA MET A 2 13.67 -6.58 -63.63
C MET A 2 13.12 -5.66 -62.55
N GLN A 3 12.11 -4.83 -62.83
CA GLN A 3 11.58 -3.84 -61.87
C GLN A 3 10.60 -4.43 -60.83
N ARG A 4 10.07 -5.63 -61.08
CA ARG A 4 9.13 -6.30 -60.17
C ARG A 4 9.82 -7.15 -59.08
N LEU A 5 11.08 -7.45 -59.26
CA LEU A 5 11.87 -8.21 -58.28
C LEU A 5 12.45 -7.33 -57.18
N ALA A 6 12.58 -6.03 -57.40
CA ALA A 6 13.12 -5.07 -56.40
C ALA A 6 12.12 -4.79 -55.25
N TRP A 7 10.82 -4.96 -55.47
CA TRP A 7 9.79 -4.69 -54.46
C TRP A 7 9.58 -5.82 -53.47
N LEU A 8 10.01 -7.03 -53.83
CA LEU A 8 9.88 -8.18 -52.92
C LEU A 8 11.01 -8.28 -51.89
N ALA A 9 12.12 -7.58 -52.12
CA ALA A 9 13.24 -7.56 -51.18
C ALA A 9 13.06 -6.53 -50.03
N LEU A 10 12.11 -5.58 -50.15
CA LEU A 10 11.88 -4.55 -49.13
C LEU A 10 10.86 -4.95 -48.05
N ALA A 11 10.12 -6.03 -48.28
CA ALA A 11 9.05 -6.49 -47.35
C ALA A 11 9.53 -7.40 -46.24
N GLY A 12 10.82 -7.72 -46.18
CA GLY A 12 11.39 -8.72 -45.28
C GLY A 12 12.05 -8.18 -44.01
N MET A 13 12.12 -6.86 -43.83
CA MET A 13 12.74 -6.29 -42.62
C MET A 13 11.68 -5.97 -41.57
N LEU A 14 10.98 -7.03 -41.12
CA LEU A 14 10.16 -6.95 -39.92
C LEU A 14 11.14 -6.82 -38.76
N VAL A 15 11.32 -5.61 -38.25
CA VAL A 15 12.10 -5.34 -37.06
C VAL A 15 11.42 -6.07 -35.89
N ILE A 16 12.00 -7.20 -35.53
CA ILE A 16 11.67 -7.88 -34.27
C ILE A 16 12.21 -6.96 -33.18
N ALA A 17 11.35 -6.04 -32.72
CA ALA A 17 11.64 -5.28 -31.50
C ALA A 17 11.83 -6.28 -30.36
N PRO A 18 12.93 -6.23 -29.61
CA PRO A 18 13.07 -7.06 -28.44
C PRO A 18 11.89 -6.75 -27.53
N ALA A 19 11.08 -7.76 -27.21
CA ALA A 19 10.07 -7.63 -26.19
C ALA A 19 10.83 -7.25 -24.91
N MET A 20 10.74 -5.97 -24.52
CA MET A 20 11.23 -5.52 -23.24
C MET A 20 10.54 -6.40 -22.20
N ALA A 21 11.31 -7.26 -21.54
CA ALA A 21 10.83 -8.04 -20.44
C ALA A 21 10.26 -7.05 -19.43
N GLN A 22 8.95 -6.98 -19.34
CA GLN A 22 8.29 -6.24 -18.28
C GLN A 22 8.70 -6.93 -16.99
N THR A 23 9.53 -6.27 -16.20
CA THR A 23 9.80 -6.72 -14.84
C THR A 23 8.46 -6.76 -14.13
N THR A 24 7.92 -7.95 -13.93
CA THR A 24 6.71 -8.12 -13.15
C THR A 24 7.01 -7.58 -11.77
N PHE A 25 6.34 -6.49 -11.40
CA PHE A 25 6.38 -5.99 -10.04
C PHE A 25 5.83 -7.11 -9.13
N SER A 26 6.70 -7.73 -8.37
CA SER A 26 6.32 -8.64 -7.29
C SER A 26 6.27 -7.81 -6.02
N PRO A 27 5.09 -7.58 -5.42
CA PRO A 27 5.02 -6.94 -4.13
C PRO A 27 5.87 -7.72 -3.13
N ARG A 28 6.72 -7.02 -2.37
CA ARG A 28 7.45 -7.66 -1.29
C ARG A 28 6.44 -8.13 -0.25
N GLU A 29 6.50 -9.38 0.12
CA GLU A 29 5.72 -9.90 1.24
C GLU A 29 6.22 -9.24 2.53
N GLU A 30 5.28 -8.62 3.25
CA GLU A 30 5.53 -8.06 4.58
C GLU A 30 5.35 -9.14 5.63
N SER A 31 6.07 -9.02 6.74
CA SER A 31 5.89 -9.89 7.91
C SER A 31 5.62 -9.06 9.17
N PRO A 32 4.91 -9.61 10.17
CA PRO A 32 4.65 -8.89 11.42
C PRO A 32 5.93 -8.39 12.10
N ALA A 33 7.03 -9.12 11.98
CA ALA A 33 8.31 -8.79 12.62
C ALA A 33 8.97 -7.50 12.06
N GLU A 34 8.48 -6.98 10.93
CA GLU A 34 8.97 -5.73 10.33
C GLU A 34 8.36 -4.48 10.99
N PHE A 35 7.35 -4.66 11.83
CA PHE A 35 6.57 -3.57 12.43
C PHE A 35 6.80 -3.46 13.94
N ALA A 36 6.32 -2.37 14.52
CA ALA A 36 6.52 -2.08 15.93
C ALA A 36 6.13 -3.25 16.83
N GLU A 37 7.00 -3.60 17.76
CA GLU A 37 6.72 -4.65 18.73
C GLU A 37 5.62 -4.23 19.70
N GLY A 38 4.80 -5.20 20.10
CA GLY A 38 3.72 -4.96 21.05
C GLY A 38 2.69 -6.10 21.04
N ALA A 39 1.95 -6.19 22.13
CA ALA A 39 0.84 -7.14 22.24
C ALA A 39 -0.22 -6.80 21.19
N GLY A 40 -0.69 -7.78 20.43
CA GLY A 40 -1.67 -7.58 19.37
C GLY A 40 -1.09 -7.25 17.99
N ARG A 41 0.26 -7.23 17.84
CA ARG A 41 0.91 -6.96 16.56
C ARG A 41 0.47 -7.94 15.47
N ASP A 42 0.52 -9.22 15.78
CA ASP A 42 0.22 -10.26 14.81
C ASP A 42 -1.27 -10.24 14.45
N GLU A 43 -2.14 -10.07 15.44
CA GLU A 43 -3.58 -9.93 15.23
C GLU A 43 -3.91 -8.72 14.33
N ALA A 44 -3.31 -7.58 14.62
CA ALA A 44 -3.48 -6.38 13.80
C ALA A 44 -2.94 -6.58 12.37
N PHE A 45 -1.77 -7.20 12.25
CA PHE A 45 -1.17 -7.48 10.96
C PHE A 45 -2.09 -8.33 10.10
N TYR A 46 -2.53 -9.49 10.60
CA TYR A 46 -3.36 -10.39 9.81
C TYR A 46 -4.77 -9.86 9.57
N ALA A 47 -5.33 -9.08 10.48
CA ALA A 47 -6.62 -8.43 10.26
C ALA A 47 -6.57 -7.38 9.13
N CYS A 48 -5.45 -6.67 8.97
CA CYS A 48 -5.33 -5.56 8.02
C CYS A 48 -4.75 -5.96 6.66
N THR A 49 -3.98 -7.06 6.57
CA THR A 49 -3.23 -7.41 5.34
C THR A 49 -4.01 -8.22 4.32
N ALA A 50 -5.27 -8.53 4.58
CA ALA A 50 -6.11 -9.26 3.62
C ALA A 50 -6.31 -8.52 2.29
N CYS A 51 -6.20 -7.19 2.28
CA CYS A 51 -6.51 -6.36 1.12
C CYS A 51 -5.38 -5.40 0.71
N HIS A 52 -4.49 -5.02 1.61
CA HIS A 52 -3.37 -4.10 1.36
C HIS A 52 -2.21 -4.37 2.33
N GLY A 53 -1.01 -3.87 2.03
CA GLY A 53 0.14 -4.02 2.91
C GLY A 53 -0.03 -3.30 4.24
N PHE A 54 0.53 -3.87 5.32
CA PHE A 54 0.48 -3.28 6.66
C PHE A 54 1.27 -1.96 6.76
N LYS A 55 2.22 -1.75 5.88
CA LYS A 55 2.97 -0.50 5.79
C LYS A 55 2.05 0.72 5.60
N LEU A 56 0.94 0.53 4.89
CA LEU A 56 -0.07 1.58 4.74
C LEU A 56 -0.69 1.96 6.10
N VAL A 57 -0.97 0.97 6.95
CA VAL A 57 -1.48 1.17 8.31
C VAL A 57 -0.42 1.83 9.18
N ALA A 58 0.80 1.30 9.18
CA ALA A 58 1.91 1.79 9.98
C ALA A 58 2.32 3.24 9.66
N GLN A 59 2.00 3.73 8.48
CA GLN A 59 2.22 5.13 8.08
C GLN A 59 1.18 6.10 8.63
N GLN A 60 0.05 5.61 9.11
CA GLN A 60 -0.96 6.41 9.76
C GLN A 60 -0.53 6.75 11.19
N GLY A 61 -1.11 7.77 11.76
CA GLY A 61 -0.94 8.10 13.16
C GLY A 61 -2.26 8.65 13.65
N MET A 62 -2.99 7.87 14.45
CA MET A 62 -4.38 8.14 14.76
C MET A 62 -4.66 7.97 16.26
N THR A 63 -5.66 8.70 16.75
CA THR A 63 -6.24 8.43 18.07
C THR A 63 -6.99 7.10 18.04
N ARG A 64 -7.28 6.53 19.22
CA ARG A 64 -8.10 5.33 19.32
C ARG A 64 -9.44 5.47 18.61
N ALA A 65 -10.13 6.60 18.78
CA ALA A 65 -11.40 6.86 18.12
C ALA A 65 -11.28 6.86 16.58
N GLN A 66 -10.21 7.44 16.05
CA GLN A 66 -9.94 7.43 14.60
C GLN A 66 -9.61 6.03 14.08
N TRP A 67 -8.88 5.23 14.85
CA TRP A 67 -8.65 3.81 14.51
C TRP A 67 -9.95 3.02 14.50
N GLU A 68 -10.80 3.24 15.50
CA GLU A 68 -12.14 2.63 15.59
C GLU A 68 -13.00 2.97 14.37
N ASP A 69 -13.04 4.24 13.98
CA ASP A 69 -13.77 4.72 12.80
C ASP A 69 -13.20 4.11 11.52
N SER A 70 -11.87 3.99 11.42
CA SER A 70 -11.20 3.39 10.26
C SER A 70 -11.54 1.91 10.12
N ILE A 71 -11.46 1.12 11.18
CA ILE A 71 -11.86 -0.30 11.18
C ILE A 71 -13.33 -0.43 10.77
N SER A 72 -14.19 0.40 11.35
CA SER A 72 -15.62 0.42 11.02
C SER A 72 -15.86 0.77 9.57
N LEU A 73 -15.09 1.68 8.99
CA LEU A 73 -15.15 2.03 7.57
C LEU A 73 -14.72 0.84 6.69
N MET A 74 -13.62 0.15 7.03
CA MET A 74 -13.14 -1.03 6.31
C MET A 74 -14.21 -2.14 6.30
N ILE A 75 -14.87 -2.38 7.43
CA ILE A 75 -15.95 -3.36 7.52
C ILE A 75 -17.15 -2.96 6.66
N ARG A 76 -17.61 -1.71 6.76
CA ARG A 76 -18.84 -1.25 6.07
C ARG A 76 -18.67 -1.02 4.58
N ARG A 77 -17.49 -0.59 4.12
CA ARG A 77 -17.26 -0.12 2.76
C ARG A 77 -16.30 -0.98 1.95
N HIS A 78 -15.44 -1.74 2.61
CA HIS A 78 -14.35 -2.47 1.95
C HIS A 78 -14.38 -3.97 2.21
N ASN A 79 -15.51 -4.49 2.70
CA ASN A 79 -15.73 -5.92 2.92
C ASN A 79 -14.71 -6.57 3.88
N MET A 80 -14.13 -5.81 4.79
CA MET A 80 -13.34 -6.39 5.87
C MET A 80 -14.25 -7.27 6.72
N PRO A 81 -13.87 -8.52 7.04
CA PRO A 81 -14.62 -9.33 7.99
C PRO A 81 -14.78 -8.61 9.33
N PRO A 82 -15.95 -8.64 9.96
CA PRO A 82 -16.11 -8.07 11.28
C PRO A 82 -15.22 -8.79 12.29
N LEU A 83 -14.55 -8.02 13.13
CA LEU A 83 -13.79 -8.54 14.26
C LEU A 83 -14.74 -8.77 15.42
N ASP A 84 -14.53 -9.85 16.19
CA ASP A 84 -15.21 -10.00 17.46
C ASP A 84 -14.70 -8.95 18.48
N ASP A 85 -15.39 -8.82 19.61
CA ASP A 85 -15.08 -7.77 20.59
C ASP A 85 -13.66 -7.90 21.17
N LYS A 86 -13.18 -9.12 21.36
CA LYS A 86 -11.84 -9.38 21.89
C LYS A 86 -10.76 -9.04 20.88
N ASP A 87 -10.91 -9.48 19.65
CA ASP A 87 -9.96 -9.22 18.58
C ASP A 87 -9.93 -7.73 18.25
N ARG A 88 -11.10 -7.08 18.24
CA ARG A 88 -11.23 -5.64 18.04
C ARG A 88 -10.48 -4.86 19.10
N GLU A 89 -10.66 -5.21 20.36
CA GLU A 89 -9.97 -4.56 21.47
C GLU A 89 -8.46 -4.78 21.39
N THR A 90 -8.00 -6.00 21.07
CA THR A 90 -6.59 -6.32 20.91
C THR A 90 -5.94 -5.51 19.80
N VAL A 91 -6.59 -5.43 18.64
CA VAL A 91 -6.11 -4.66 17.49
C VAL A 91 -6.06 -3.17 17.81
N LEU A 92 -7.10 -2.62 18.42
CA LEU A 92 -7.15 -1.19 18.79
C LEU A 92 -6.08 -0.83 19.82
N ASN A 93 -5.84 -1.65 20.82
CA ASN A 93 -4.81 -1.43 21.82
C ASN A 93 -3.42 -1.39 21.19
N TYR A 94 -3.14 -2.30 20.26
CA TYR A 94 -1.89 -2.30 19.52
C TYR A 94 -1.74 -1.05 18.65
N LEU A 95 -2.75 -0.72 17.83
CA LEU A 95 -2.67 0.41 16.91
C LEU A 95 -2.51 1.74 17.64
N GLU A 96 -3.22 1.95 18.74
CA GLU A 96 -3.10 3.16 19.56
C GLU A 96 -1.71 3.29 20.18
N ALA A 97 -1.14 2.19 20.67
CA ALA A 97 0.18 2.19 21.30
C ALA A 97 1.31 2.32 20.27
N ALA A 98 1.24 1.60 19.17
CA ALA A 98 2.30 1.53 18.16
C ALA A 98 2.29 2.72 17.18
N TYR A 99 1.11 3.25 16.87
CA TYR A 99 0.91 4.30 15.86
C TYR A 99 0.01 5.43 16.37
N PRO A 100 0.43 6.14 17.42
CA PRO A 100 -0.32 7.27 17.98
C PRO A 100 -0.33 8.46 16.99
N PRO A 101 -1.19 9.45 17.20
CA PRO A 101 -1.18 10.69 16.42
C PRO A 101 0.19 11.33 16.40
N ARG A 102 0.64 11.70 15.23
CA ARG A 102 1.90 12.45 15.09
C ARG A 102 1.67 13.88 15.53
N ALA A 103 2.63 14.43 16.29
CA ALA A 103 2.63 15.86 16.53
C ALA A 103 2.59 16.61 15.19
N PRO A 104 1.80 17.69 15.07
CA PRO A 104 1.85 18.54 13.89
C PRO A 104 3.31 18.92 13.64
N ALA A 105 3.79 18.75 12.41
CA ALA A 105 5.12 19.28 12.03
C ALA A 105 5.16 20.73 12.50
N GLY A 106 6.11 21.05 13.40
CA GLY A 106 6.23 22.35 14.01
C GLY A 106 6.21 23.43 12.92
N ARG A 107 5.75 24.63 13.25
CA ARG A 107 5.51 25.77 12.34
C ARG A 107 6.69 26.21 11.47
N GLY A 108 7.81 25.48 11.47
CA GLY A 108 9.00 25.74 10.66
C GLY A 108 9.15 24.86 9.41
N GLY A 109 8.21 23.94 9.12
CA GLY A 109 8.48 22.90 8.12
C GLY A 109 8.13 23.22 6.68
N TRP A 110 7.04 23.89 6.39
CA TRP A 110 6.65 24.20 5.02
C TRP A 110 6.19 25.65 4.87
N VAL A 111 6.92 26.38 4.05
CA VAL A 111 6.52 27.73 3.63
C VAL A 111 5.91 27.59 2.25
N ASN A 112 4.67 28.04 2.09
CA ASN A 112 4.01 28.04 0.80
C ASN A 112 4.79 28.95 -0.18
N PRO A 113 5.47 28.41 -1.21
CA PRO A 113 6.26 29.20 -2.13
C PRO A 113 5.42 30.13 -3.00
N PHE A 114 4.09 29.98 -2.99
CA PHE A 114 3.14 30.79 -3.75
C PHE A 114 2.39 31.83 -2.89
N ALA A 115 2.63 31.84 -1.58
CA ALA A 115 2.09 32.90 -0.73
C ALA A 115 2.84 34.22 -1.00
N LYS A 116 2.16 35.16 -1.65
CA LYS A 116 2.62 36.56 -1.83
C LYS A 116 1.98 37.45 -0.81
#